data_c93154585c5cbbdad634299070a8fe12
#
_entry.id   c93154585c5cbbdad634299070a8fe12
#
_cell.length_a   1.000
_cell.length_b   1.000
_cell.length_c   1.000
_cell.angle_alpha   90.00
_cell.angle_beta   90.00
_cell.angle_gamma   90.00
#
_symmetry.space_group_name_H-M   'P 1'
#
loop_
_entity.id
_entity.type
_entity.pdbx_description
1 polymer ?
#
loop_
_entity_poly.entity_id
_entity_poly.type
_entity_poly.pdbx_seq_one_letter_code
_entity_poly.pdbx_strand_id
1 'polypeptide(L)'
;MAIKIFVSRDDLVNKLKSRGLLFDENELGCSLTKHNYYSLFNGFENLLLNKLNPKEYKFTTLADFEALYSFDKAFSRAIFSYLNSVEAALKTSISYHFTKTYCNTIVNTMQYTNKLNYMDPQDCNNLSDTYCRYSNNYPFINDQNKNIYSSFHDFLFFKPYYLSNLINKNDHIDHTFYQSPYYTAPMGVAVYRDNKKQIYPNVAVPLWVAIETLSFGEVLYLLHYLKDDIMEFVLKDFDLGKSKRSEFLNMIDFLLCLRNCCAHSFLMNRFTTPVRYKVNSNIVNSFGLKPQKHLAYKYSKLSLFDVLKILSYFTSLKELKKLLKRFLYSNNKRMGYKRGNQLNKKILTQMGCSDYSKWKVLLSGSIKYTL
;
A
#
# COMPACT_ATOMS: atom_id res chain seq x y z
N MET A 1 -19.07 21.36 11.72
CA MET A 1 -19.11 20.03 12.37
C MET A 1 -19.08 20.27 13.88
N ALA A 2 -20.00 19.71 14.65
CA ALA A 2 -19.93 19.81 16.10
C ALA A 2 -18.74 18.98 16.62
N ILE A 3 -18.00 19.55 17.57
CA ILE A 3 -16.90 18.86 18.26
C ILE A 3 -17.52 17.67 19.02
N LYS A 4 -16.94 16.49 18.86
CA LYS A 4 -17.38 15.31 19.60
C LYS A 4 -16.71 15.32 20.98
N ILE A 5 -17.52 15.30 22.01
CA ILE A 5 -17.06 15.19 23.41
C ILE A 5 -16.86 13.72 23.79
N PHE A 6 -16.14 13.48 24.87
CA PHE A 6 -16.01 12.16 25.48
C PHE A 6 -17.40 11.64 25.89
N VAL A 7 -17.61 10.33 25.66
CA VAL A 7 -18.84 9.62 26.06
C VAL A 7 -18.39 8.38 26.83
N SER A 8 -18.96 8.20 28.05
CA SER A 8 -18.66 7.03 28.88
C SER A 8 -19.12 5.73 28.22
N ARG A 9 -18.64 4.59 28.73
CA ARG A 9 -19.08 3.27 28.22
C ARG A 9 -20.58 3.06 28.48
N ASP A 10 -21.07 3.45 29.65
CA ASP A 10 -22.49 3.32 30.03
C ASP A 10 -23.36 4.15 29.10
N ASP A 11 -22.96 5.38 28.80
CA ASP A 11 -23.67 6.23 27.84
C ASP A 11 -23.67 5.63 26.44
N LEU A 12 -22.57 4.97 26.01
CA LEU A 12 -22.52 4.26 24.73
C LEU A 12 -23.47 3.06 24.72
N VAL A 13 -23.56 2.30 25.82
CA VAL A 13 -24.51 1.18 25.98
C VAL A 13 -25.93 1.71 25.85
N ASN A 14 -26.29 2.74 26.65
CA ASN A 14 -27.60 3.36 26.62
C ASN A 14 -27.97 3.90 25.25
N LYS A 15 -27.03 4.53 24.57
CA LYS A 15 -27.18 5.02 23.19
C LYS A 15 -27.45 3.91 22.19
N LEU A 16 -26.77 2.77 22.30
CA LEU A 16 -26.97 1.64 21.37
C LEU A 16 -28.33 0.96 21.66
N LYS A 17 -28.70 0.82 22.93
CA LYS A 17 -30.05 0.35 23.35
C LYS A 17 -31.17 1.24 22.80
N SER A 18 -31.07 2.56 23.00
CA SER A 18 -32.06 3.52 22.53
C SER A 18 -32.23 3.51 21.00
N ARG A 19 -31.24 3.03 20.26
CA ARG A 19 -31.27 2.84 18.82
C ARG A 19 -31.81 1.49 18.38
N GLY A 20 -32.18 0.61 19.33
CA GLY A 20 -32.71 -0.73 19.03
C GLY A 20 -31.69 -1.79 18.63
N LEU A 21 -30.40 -1.61 19.00
CA LEU A 21 -29.41 -2.67 18.84
C LEU A 21 -29.65 -3.79 19.86
N LEU A 22 -29.59 -5.04 19.43
CA LEU A 22 -29.77 -6.22 20.29
C LEU A 22 -28.39 -6.75 20.73
N PHE A 23 -28.15 -6.82 22.05
CA PHE A 23 -26.90 -7.32 22.62
C PHE A 23 -27.08 -7.73 24.09
N ASP A 24 -26.20 -8.59 24.58
CA ASP A 24 -25.92 -8.78 26.00
C ASP A 24 -24.94 -7.70 26.49
N GLU A 25 -25.15 -7.13 27.68
CA GLU A 25 -24.35 -6.02 28.21
C GLU A 25 -22.89 -6.44 28.50
N ASN A 26 -22.71 -7.65 29.02
CA ASN A 26 -21.36 -8.16 29.29
C ASN A 26 -20.59 -8.41 27.99
N GLU A 27 -21.26 -8.99 26.98
CA GLU A 27 -20.65 -9.18 25.64
C GLU A 27 -20.27 -7.84 25.01
N LEU A 28 -21.15 -6.84 25.08
CA LEU A 28 -20.86 -5.49 24.59
C LEU A 28 -19.70 -4.86 25.35
N GLY A 29 -19.66 -4.98 26.69
CA GLY A 29 -18.56 -4.52 27.53
C GLY A 29 -17.22 -5.12 27.12
N CYS A 30 -17.18 -6.44 26.90
CA CYS A 30 -16.02 -7.15 26.39
C CYS A 30 -15.61 -6.66 25.00
N SER A 31 -16.55 -6.46 24.10
CA SER A 31 -16.30 -5.96 22.74
C SER A 31 -15.72 -4.53 22.74
N LEU A 32 -16.26 -3.64 23.57
CA LEU A 32 -15.79 -2.26 23.72
C LEU A 32 -14.41 -2.16 24.41
N THR A 33 -13.99 -3.19 25.13
CA THR A 33 -12.64 -3.28 25.70
C THR A 33 -11.63 -3.70 24.64
N LYS A 34 -12.00 -4.63 23.76
CA LYS A 34 -11.12 -5.20 22.71
C LYS A 34 -11.05 -4.34 21.45
N HIS A 35 -12.10 -3.60 21.14
CA HIS A 35 -12.26 -2.90 19.87
C HIS A 35 -12.61 -1.43 20.09
N ASN A 36 -11.96 -0.55 19.31
CA ASN A 36 -12.33 0.85 19.30
C ASN A 36 -13.78 1.00 18.79
N TYR A 37 -14.62 1.72 19.57
CA TYR A 37 -16.03 2.00 19.21
C TYR A 37 -16.17 2.58 17.79
N TYR A 38 -15.29 3.49 17.42
CA TYR A 38 -15.32 4.10 16.10
C TYR A 38 -15.14 3.06 14.97
N SER A 39 -14.20 2.15 15.13
CA SER A 39 -13.92 1.12 14.12
C SER A 39 -15.02 0.05 14.08
N LEU A 40 -15.51 -0.39 15.26
CA LEU A 40 -16.52 -1.44 15.34
C LEU A 40 -17.91 -0.93 14.92
N PHE A 41 -18.39 0.16 15.49
CA PHE A 41 -19.75 0.64 15.25
C PHE A 41 -19.80 1.67 14.11
N ASN A 42 -19.11 2.81 14.23
CA ASN A 42 -19.19 3.85 13.20
C ASN A 42 -18.64 3.37 11.85
N GLY A 43 -17.75 2.37 11.86
CA GLY A 43 -17.21 1.75 10.66
C GLY A 43 -18.26 1.09 9.78
N PHE A 44 -19.29 0.50 10.39
CA PHE A 44 -20.26 -0.34 9.71
C PHE A 44 -21.71 0.09 9.91
N GLU A 45 -22.01 1.10 10.76
CA GLU A 45 -23.37 1.47 11.08
C GLU A 45 -24.22 1.79 9.84
N ASN A 46 -23.65 2.44 8.82
CA ASN A 46 -24.36 2.75 7.58
C ASN A 46 -24.81 1.52 6.77
N LEU A 47 -24.17 0.36 6.99
CA LEU A 47 -24.56 -0.90 6.37
C LEU A 47 -25.72 -1.58 7.11
N LEU A 48 -25.81 -1.39 8.44
CA LEU A 48 -26.70 -2.10 9.33
C LEU A 48 -27.91 -1.25 9.82
N LEU A 49 -27.81 0.07 9.73
CA LEU A 49 -28.94 0.95 10.07
C LEU A 49 -30.14 0.69 9.17
N ASN A 50 -31.30 0.60 9.80
CA ASN A 50 -32.62 0.58 9.14
C ASN A 50 -33.06 1.99 8.77
N LYS A 51 -32.84 2.97 9.66
CA LYS A 51 -33.16 4.39 9.47
C LYS A 51 -31.96 5.25 9.87
N LEU A 52 -31.73 6.34 9.11
CA LEU A 52 -30.57 7.24 9.32
C LEU A 52 -30.90 8.41 10.26
N ASN A 53 -32.12 8.92 10.20
CA ASN A 53 -32.56 10.04 11.01
C ASN A 53 -34.00 9.79 11.55
N PRO A 54 -34.15 9.60 12.87
CA PRO A 54 -33.11 9.26 13.83
C PRO A 54 -32.44 7.91 13.47
N LYS A 55 -31.20 7.68 13.96
CA LYS A 55 -30.50 6.40 13.73
C LYS A 55 -31.22 5.28 14.47
N GLU A 56 -31.61 4.25 13.74
CA GLU A 56 -32.36 3.11 14.28
C GLU A 56 -31.85 1.80 13.69
N TYR A 57 -31.67 0.79 14.54
CA TYR A 57 -31.42 -0.59 14.17
C TYR A 57 -32.71 -1.41 14.27
N LYS A 58 -32.92 -2.34 13.32
CA LYS A 58 -34.05 -3.27 13.38
C LYS A 58 -33.55 -4.68 13.21
N PHE A 59 -33.71 -5.51 14.25
CA PHE A 59 -33.21 -6.87 14.30
C PHE A 59 -31.70 -7.01 14.07
N THR A 60 -30.94 -5.97 14.34
CA THR A 60 -29.48 -5.96 14.24
C THR A 60 -28.89 -6.30 15.59
N THR A 61 -27.90 -7.20 15.59
CA THR A 61 -27.25 -7.67 16.82
C THR A 61 -25.80 -7.18 16.89
N LEU A 62 -25.19 -7.25 18.07
CA LEU A 62 -23.75 -7.04 18.25
C LEU A 62 -22.94 -7.96 17.35
N ALA A 63 -23.34 -9.24 17.26
CA ALA A 63 -22.68 -10.24 16.41
C ALA A 63 -22.66 -9.85 14.91
N ASP A 64 -23.60 -9.03 14.44
CA ASP A 64 -23.58 -8.51 13.07
C ASP A 64 -22.40 -7.53 12.86
N PHE A 65 -22.15 -6.65 13.82
CA PHE A 65 -21.00 -5.74 13.81
C PHE A 65 -19.68 -6.48 13.92
N GLU A 66 -19.58 -7.44 14.83
CA GLU A 66 -18.36 -8.24 15.04
C GLU A 66 -18.01 -9.08 13.82
N ALA A 67 -19.01 -9.64 13.16
CA ALA A 67 -18.81 -10.41 11.93
C ALA A 67 -18.27 -9.54 10.78
N LEU A 68 -18.81 -8.31 10.63
CA LEU A 68 -18.32 -7.34 9.65
C LEU A 68 -16.89 -6.90 9.96
N TYR A 69 -16.62 -6.57 11.21
CA TYR A 69 -15.29 -6.16 11.66
C TYR A 69 -14.25 -7.28 11.49
N SER A 70 -14.60 -8.49 11.91
CA SER A 70 -13.71 -9.67 11.79
C SER A 70 -13.39 -9.99 10.33
N PHE A 71 -14.40 -9.91 9.45
CA PHE A 71 -14.18 -10.07 8.02
C PHE A 71 -13.25 -8.98 7.46
N ASP A 72 -13.53 -7.71 7.76
CA ASP A 72 -12.73 -6.57 7.28
C ASP A 72 -11.25 -6.73 7.69
N LYS A 73 -10.99 -7.13 8.94
CA LYS A 73 -9.64 -7.39 9.43
C LYS A 73 -8.97 -8.60 8.79
N ALA A 74 -9.70 -9.69 8.58
CA ALA A 74 -9.17 -10.86 7.89
C ALA A 74 -8.86 -10.57 6.42
N PHE A 75 -9.74 -9.82 5.76
CA PHE A 75 -9.56 -9.40 4.37
C PHE A 75 -8.38 -8.45 4.20
N SER A 76 -8.25 -7.47 5.11
CA SER A 76 -7.11 -6.55 5.18
C SER A 76 -5.77 -7.28 5.35
N ARG A 77 -5.70 -8.26 6.27
CA ARG A 77 -4.48 -9.06 6.50
C ARG A 77 -4.08 -9.88 5.26
N ALA A 78 -5.04 -10.47 4.57
CA ALA A 78 -4.76 -11.22 3.35
C ALA A 78 -4.27 -10.29 2.22
N ILE A 79 -4.87 -9.10 2.05
CA ILE A 79 -4.39 -8.08 1.11
C ILE A 79 -2.96 -7.65 1.46
N PHE A 80 -2.68 -7.39 2.73
CA PHE A 80 -1.36 -6.98 3.19
C PHE A 80 -0.28 -8.02 2.89
N SER A 81 -0.60 -9.30 3.04
CA SER A 81 0.32 -10.40 2.68
C SER A 81 0.68 -10.38 1.18
N TYR A 82 -0.30 -10.15 0.31
CA TYR A 82 -0.02 -10.01 -1.14
C TYR A 82 0.82 -8.78 -1.46
N LEU A 83 0.55 -7.65 -0.79
CA LEU A 83 1.32 -6.43 -0.99
C LEU A 83 2.78 -6.59 -0.54
N ASN A 84 3.02 -7.30 0.58
CA ASN A 84 4.37 -7.65 1.01
C ASN A 84 5.10 -8.53 -0.03
N SER A 85 4.40 -9.46 -0.68
CA SER A 85 5.00 -10.27 -1.75
C SER A 85 5.36 -9.41 -2.98
N VAL A 86 4.54 -8.43 -3.33
CA VAL A 86 4.86 -7.47 -4.40
C VAL A 86 6.06 -6.60 -4.01
N GLU A 87 6.11 -6.09 -2.77
CA GLU A 87 7.24 -5.32 -2.26
C GLU A 87 8.55 -6.12 -2.34
N ALA A 88 8.53 -7.38 -1.89
CA ALA A 88 9.68 -8.26 -1.95
C ALA A 88 10.15 -8.52 -3.40
N ALA A 89 9.21 -8.75 -4.32
CA ALA A 89 9.55 -8.93 -5.75
C ALA A 89 10.18 -7.67 -6.34
N LEU A 90 9.68 -6.48 -6.01
CA LEU A 90 10.27 -5.20 -6.43
C LEU A 90 11.69 -5.03 -5.89
N LYS A 91 11.91 -5.26 -4.60
CA LYS A 91 13.23 -5.18 -3.96
C LYS A 91 14.22 -6.15 -4.62
N THR A 92 13.79 -7.38 -4.88
CA THR A 92 14.60 -8.41 -5.53
C THR A 92 15.00 -7.99 -6.94
N SER A 93 14.05 -7.54 -7.75
CA SER A 93 14.32 -7.10 -9.14
C SER A 93 15.25 -5.88 -9.16
N ILE A 94 14.98 -4.86 -8.37
CA ILE A 94 15.81 -3.66 -8.29
C ILE A 94 17.25 -4.03 -7.87
N SER A 95 17.39 -4.78 -6.77
CA SER A 95 18.70 -5.11 -6.23
C SER A 95 19.52 -5.94 -7.22
N TYR A 96 18.90 -6.89 -7.92
CA TYR A 96 19.57 -7.72 -8.90
C TYR A 96 20.11 -6.89 -10.08
N HIS A 97 19.24 -6.11 -10.74
CA HIS A 97 19.62 -5.35 -11.92
C HIS A 97 20.56 -4.21 -11.61
N PHE A 98 20.32 -3.50 -10.51
CA PHE A 98 21.22 -2.42 -10.07
C PHE A 98 22.61 -2.96 -9.70
N THR A 99 22.67 -4.06 -8.96
CA THR A 99 23.93 -4.69 -8.56
C THR A 99 24.69 -5.18 -9.77
N LYS A 100 24.02 -5.85 -10.70
CA LYS A 100 24.64 -6.32 -11.94
C LYS A 100 25.29 -5.19 -12.74
N THR A 101 24.70 -4.00 -12.72
CA THR A 101 25.18 -2.86 -13.51
C THR A 101 26.24 -2.04 -12.78
N TYR A 102 26.00 -1.71 -11.51
CA TYR A 102 26.82 -0.75 -10.78
C TYR A 102 27.61 -1.31 -9.60
N CYS A 103 27.23 -2.46 -9.05
CA CYS A 103 27.81 -3.02 -7.84
C CYS A 103 28.39 -4.41 -8.05
N ASN A 104 28.89 -4.72 -9.24
CA ASN A 104 29.30 -6.06 -9.68
C ASN A 104 30.73 -6.47 -9.28
N THR A 105 31.48 -5.61 -8.62
CA THR A 105 32.81 -5.90 -8.09
C THR A 105 32.89 -5.53 -6.61
N ILE A 106 33.94 -6.07 -5.93
CA ILE A 106 34.13 -5.79 -4.50
C ILE A 106 34.30 -4.29 -4.25
N VAL A 107 35.03 -3.59 -5.10
CA VAL A 107 35.25 -2.13 -4.99
C VAL A 107 33.97 -1.34 -5.23
N ASN A 108 33.09 -1.88 -6.04
CA ASN A 108 31.83 -1.21 -6.42
C ASN A 108 30.63 -1.56 -5.56
N THR A 109 30.79 -2.40 -4.52
CA THR A 109 29.67 -2.90 -3.70
C THR A 109 28.76 -1.81 -3.16
N MET A 110 29.31 -0.64 -2.80
CA MET A 110 28.55 0.50 -2.26
C MET A 110 28.14 1.54 -3.32
N GLN A 111 28.26 1.26 -4.60
CA GLN A 111 27.93 2.23 -5.66
C GLN A 111 26.45 2.62 -5.71
N TYR A 112 25.58 1.90 -5.02
CA TYR A 112 24.20 2.31 -4.83
C TYR A 112 24.04 3.54 -3.91
N THR A 113 25.06 3.96 -3.20
CA THR A 113 25.07 5.22 -2.44
C THR A 113 25.56 6.41 -3.28
N ASN A 114 26.06 6.18 -4.48
CA ASN A 114 26.53 7.21 -5.37
C ASN A 114 25.39 7.78 -6.22
N LYS A 115 25.06 9.07 -5.98
CA LYS A 115 23.99 9.77 -6.71
C LYS A 115 24.10 9.73 -8.22
N LEU A 116 25.34 9.67 -8.76
CA LEU A 116 25.60 9.67 -10.21
C LEU A 116 25.07 8.40 -10.91
N ASN A 117 24.80 7.33 -10.15
CA ASN A 117 24.22 6.09 -10.68
C ASN A 117 22.69 6.16 -10.80
N TYR A 118 22.09 7.28 -10.44
CA TYR A 118 20.67 7.53 -10.50
C TYR A 118 20.36 8.70 -11.44
N MET A 119 19.09 8.92 -11.66
CA MET A 119 18.53 10.00 -12.43
C MET A 119 17.90 11.00 -11.46
N ASP A 120 18.34 12.26 -11.52
CA ASP A 120 17.73 13.33 -10.74
C ASP A 120 16.40 13.73 -11.41
N PRO A 121 15.28 13.57 -10.74
CA PRO A 121 13.99 13.95 -11.30
C PRO A 121 13.82 15.46 -11.54
N GLN A 122 14.70 16.29 -10.98
CA GLN A 122 14.67 17.75 -11.16
C GLN A 122 15.40 18.17 -12.46
N ASP A 123 16.29 17.33 -12.95
CA ASP A 123 17.10 17.63 -14.15
C ASP A 123 16.35 17.30 -15.45
N CYS A 124 15.13 17.82 -15.55
CA CYS A 124 14.24 17.60 -16.69
C CYS A 124 14.80 18.09 -18.02
N ASN A 125 15.73 19.04 -18.01
CA ASN A 125 16.30 19.63 -19.22
C ASN A 125 17.32 18.71 -19.91
N ASN A 126 17.90 17.75 -19.20
CA ASN A 126 18.90 16.82 -19.67
C ASN A 126 18.35 15.39 -19.82
N LEU A 127 17.10 15.18 -19.47
CA LEU A 127 16.52 13.84 -19.50
C LEU A 127 15.91 13.54 -20.85
N SER A 128 16.22 12.32 -21.33
CA SER A 128 15.47 11.74 -22.40
C SER A 128 13.98 11.92 -22.13
N ASP A 129 13.21 12.15 -23.17
CA ASP A 129 11.77 12.40 -23.25
C ASP A 129 10.88 11.75 -22.16
N THR A 130 11.37 10.68 -21.52
CA THR A 130 10.64 9.88 -20.53
C THR A 130 10.35 10.64 -19.24
N TYR A 131 11.28 11.43 -18.72
CA TYR A 131 11.10 12.16 -17.46
C TYR A 131 10.45 13.52 -17.62
N CYS A 132 10.75 14.23 -18.68
CA CYS A 132 10.03 15.48 -19.01
C CYS A 132 8.56 15.18 -19.30
N ARG A 133 8.25 14.05 -19.91
CA ARG A 133 6.89 13.52 -20.05
C ARG A 133 6.29 13.06 -18.73
N TYR A 134 7.09 12.82 -17.74
CA TYR A 134 6.68 12.39 -16.43
C TYR A 134 5.82 13.46 -15.75
N SER A 135 6.21 14.72 -15.83
CA SER A 135 5.42 15.83 -15.30
C SER A 135 4.06 15.99 -16.02
N ASN A 136 3.95 15.56 -17.28
CA ASN A 136 2.74 15.66 -18.08
C ASN A 136 1.90 14.37 -18.09
N ASN A 137 2.53 13.23 -18.14
CA ASN A 137 1.89 11.91 -18.32
C ASN A 137 1.79 11.11 -17.02
N TYR A 138 2.78 11.22 -16.15
CA TYR A 138 2.64 10.71 -14.81
C TYR A 138 1.80 11.72 -14.03
N PRO A 139 0.79 11.24 -13.34
CA PRO A 139 -0.15 12.13 -12.68
C PRO A 139 0.41 12.74 -11.42
N PHE A 140 1.54 13.37 -11.55
CA PHE A 140 2.06 14.13 -10.44
C PHE A 140 1.12 15.26 -10.12
N ILE A 141 0.60 15.18 -8.93
CA ILE A 141 -0.19 16.23 -8.42
C ILE A 141 0.26 16.60 -7.07
N ASN A 142 0.56 17.87 -6.97
CA ASN A 142 0.70 18.54 -5.71
C ASN A 142 1.88 18.06 -4.85
N ASP A 143 1.75 18.26 -3.57
CA ASP A 143 2.80 18.17 -2.56
C ASP A 143 3.53 16.83 -2.51
N GLN A 144 2.87 15.75 -2.92
CA GLN A 144 3.48 14.42 -2.86
C GLN A 144 4.55 14.23 -3.95
N ASN A 145 4.39 14.88 -5.08
CA ASN A 145 5.38 14.81 -6.17
C ASN A 145 6.50 15.80 -6.00
N LYS A 146 6.18 16.93 -5.43
CA LYS A 146 7.23 17.81 -4.88
C LYS A 146 8.11 17.00 -3.94
N ASN A 147 7.52 16.09 -3.12
CA ASN A 147 8.28 15.24 -2.23
C ASN A 147 9.19 14.27 -2.96
N ILE A 148 8.76 13.61 -4.06
CA ILE A 148 9.63 12.73 -4.84
C ILE A 148 10.80 13.53 -5.43
N TYR A 149 10.54 14.65 -6.05
CA TYR A 149 11.57 15.50 -6.64
C TYR A 149 12.48 16.14 -5.58
N SER A 150 11.92 16.77 -4.57
CA SER A 150 12.70 17.43 -3.52
C SER A 150 13.46 16.45 -2.64
N SER A 151 12.98 15.21 -2.52
CA SER A 151 13.61 14.18 -1.70
C SER A 151 14.74 13.43 -2.40
N PHE A 152 15.02 13.68 -3.68
CA PHE A 152 16.11 12.98 -4.38
C PHE A 152 17.45 13.17 -3.67
N HIS A 153 17.85 14.43 -3.44
CA HIS A 153 19.13 14.74 -2.78
C HIS A 153 19.17 14.29 -1.32
N ASP A 154 18.02 14.11 -0.72
CA ASP A 154 17.82 13.65 0.66
C ASP A 154 17.46 12.17 0.76
N PHE A 155 17.50 11.43 -0.35
CA PHE A 155 17.19 10.03 -0.32
C PHE A 155 18.13 9.26 0.60
N LEU A 156 17.61 8.26 1.29
CA LEU A 156 18.28 7.55 2.37
C LEU A 156 19.69 7.08 1.98
N PHE A 157 19.84 6.48 0.80
CA PHE A 157 21.12 5.96 0.32
C PHE A 157 22.20 7.03 0.13
N PHE A 158 21.82 8.28 -0.08
CA PHE A 158 22.75 9.39 -0.37
C PHE A 158 23.17 10.17 0.88
N LYS A 159 22.66 9.80 2.05
CA LYS A 159 23.02 10.45 3.30
C LYS A 159 24.48 10.15 3.67
N PRO A 160 25.27 11.16 4.07
CA PRO A 160 26.70 10.97 4.41
C PRO A 160 26.95 9.87 5.45
N TYR A 161 25.99 9.67 6.37
CA TYR A 161 26.07 8.67 7.44
C TYR A 161 25.17 7.45 7.20
N TYR A 162 24.78 7.20 5.95
CA TYR A 162 23.85 6.13 5.64
C TYR A 162 24.34 4.78 6.15
N LEU A 163 25.58 4.40 5.82
CA LEU A 163 26.16 3.11 6.22
C LEU A 163 26.25 2.97 7.75
N SER A 164 26.62 4.03 8.45
CA SER A 164 26.64 4.03 9.92
C SER A 164 25.24 3.87 10.50
N ASN A 165 24.27 4.55 9.96
CA ASN A 165 22.87 4.41 10.38
C ASN A 165 22.31 3.02 10.06
N LEU A 166 22.67 2.45 8.92
CA LEU A 166 22.25 1.11 8.51
C LEU A 166 22.75 0.06 9.51
N ILE A 167 24.03 0.07 9.85
CA ILE A 167 24.64 -0.88 10.77
C ILE A 167 24.19 -0.63 12.22
N ASN A 168 24.27 0.60 12.72
CA ASN A 168 23.98 0.91 14.11
C ASN A 168 22.49 0.79 14.49
N LYS A 169 21.59 0.76 13.53
CA LYS A 169 20.13 0.66 13.77
C LYS A 169 19.53 -0.70 13.44
N ASN A 170 20.32 -1.61 12.90
CA ASN A 170 19.81 -2.92 12.47
C ASN A 170 20.69 -4.02 13.08
N ASP A 171 20.21 -4.66 14.12
CA ASP A 171 20.94 -5.69 14.87
C ASP A 171 21.37 -6.90 14.03
N HIS A 172 20.73 -7.12 12.88
CA HIS A 172 21.09 -8.20 11.95
C HIS A 172 22.15 -7.80 10.92
N ILE A 173 22.61 -6.55 10.92
CA ILE A 173 23.66 -6.04 10.03
C ILE A 173 24.89 -5.74 10.89
N ASP A 174 25.78 -6.72 11.03
CA ASP A 174 27.03 -6.57 11.77
C ASP A 174 28.15 -6.17 10.80
N HIS A 175 28.87 -5.08 11.13
CA HIS A 175 29.97 -4.59 10.31
C HIS A 175 31.13 -5.60 10.16
N THR A 176 31.33 -6.49 11.13
CA THR A 176 32.38 -7.51 11.05
C THR A 176 32.13 -8.52 9.94
N PHE A 177 30.86 -8.83 9.61
CA PHE A 177 30.51 -9.70 8.48
C PHE A 177 30.72 -9.04 7.12
N TYR A 178 30.66 -7.71 7.08
CA TYR A 178 30.76 -6.92 5.84
C TYR A 178 32.10 -6.22 5.69
N GLN A 179 33.06 -6.49 6.56
CA GLN A 179 34.41 -5.97 6.51
C GLN A 179 35.29 -6.84 5.60
N SER A 180 36.03 -6.20 4.69
CA SER A 180 36.93 -6.90 3.77
C SER A 180 38.20 -6.10 3.53
N PRO A 181 39.39 -6.74 3.62
CA PRO A 181 40.66 -6.06 3.31
C PRO A 181 40.77 -5.67 1.82
N TYR A 182 39.94 -6.26 0.97
CA TYR A 182 39.91 -5.99 -0.48
C TYR A 182 38.99 -4.85 -0.88
N TYR A 183 38.22 -4.30 0.06
CA TYR A 183 37.34 -3.17 -0.16
C TYR A 183 37.91 -1.91 0.48
N THR A 184 37.90 -0.82 -0.28
CA THR A 184 38.11 0.53 0.24
C THR A 184 37.03 1.43 -0.35
N ALA A 185 36.28 2.13 0.49
CA ALA A 185 35.22 2.99 0.03
C ALA A 185 35.72 4.05 -0.94
N PRO A 186 35.19 4.17 -2.16
CA PRO A 186 35.53 5.24 -3.10
C PRO A 186 35.23 6.63 -2.50
N MET A 187 35.92 7.65 -2.99
CA MET A 187 35.63 9.02 -2.56
C MET A 187 34.18 9.39 -2.90
N GLY A 188 33.46 9.95 -1.93
CA GLY A 188 32.04 10.33 -2.05
C GLY A 188 31.04 9.19 -1.77
N VAL A 189 31.51 7.97 -1.54
CA VAL A 189 30.68 6.85 -1.08
C VAL A 189 30.66 6.82 0.45
N ALA A 190 29.49 6.44 1.04
CA ALA A 190 29.35 6.35 2.49
C ALA A 190 30.37 5.37 3.10
N VAL A 191 30.95 5.77 4.25
CA VAL A 191 31.86 4.95 5.06
C VAL A 191 31.21 4.64 6.41
N TYR A 192 31.57 3.51 7.01
CA TYR A 192 31.11 3.17 8.35
C TYR A 192 31.88 3.96 9.39
N ARG A 193 31.14 4.56 10.33
CA ARG A 193 31.66 5.17 11.55
C ARG A 193 30.92 4.57 12.74
N ASP A 194 31.67 4.08 13.69
CA ASP A 194 31.08 3.57 14.93
C ASP A 194 30.61 4.71 15.86
N ASN A 195 30.01 4.35 16.99
CA ASN A 195 29.55 5.32 17.99
C ASN A 195 30.69 6.13 18.64
N LYS A 196 31.94 5.63 18.54
CA LYS A 196 33.16 6.34 18.99
C LYS A 196 33.77 7.22 17.90
N LYS A 197 33.09 7.37 16.76
CA LYS A 197 33.50 8.13 15.58
C LYS A 197 34.74 7.55 14.87
N GLN A 198 35.13 6.32 15.17
CA GLN A 198 36.19 5.64 14.43
C GLN A 198 35.71 5.30 13.02
N ILE A 199 36.56 5.53 12.02
CA ILE A 199 36.24 5.36 10.60
C ILE A 199 36.75 3.98 10.15
N TYR A 200 35.86 3.23 9.45
CA TYR A 200 36.16 1.93 8.85
C TYR A 200 35.90 2.02 7.34
N PRO A 201 36.96 2.30 6.54
CA PRO A 201 36.79 2.49 5.10
C PRO A 201 36.59 1.16 4.33
N ASN A 202 36.84 0.03 4.99
CA ASN A 202 36.79 -1.30 4.42
C ASN A 202 35.50 -2.07 4.70
N VAL A 203 34.44 -1.37 5.16
CA VAL A 203 33.12 -1.96 5.39
C VAL A 203 32.19 -1.63 4.24
N ALA A 204 31.59 -2.67 3.65
CA ALA A 204 30.66 -2.54 2.52
C ALA A 204 29.45 -3.46 2.68
N VAL A 205 28.26 -2.90 2.82
CA VAL A 205 27.00 -3.66 2.85
C VAL A 205 26.40 -3.72 1.44
N PRO A 206 26.16 -4.91 0.87
CA PRO A 206 25.64 -5.01 -0.49
C PRO A 206 24.18 -4.55 -0.60
N LEU A 207 23.77 -4.10 -1.80
CA LEU A 207 22.43 -3.56 -2.02
C LEU A 207 21.30 -4.55 -1.66
N TRP A 208 21.45 -5.84 -1.95
CA TRP A 208 20.41 -6.85 -1.63
C TRP A 208 20.18 -7.05 -0.13
N VAL A 209 21.09 -6.59 0.74
CA VAL A 209 20.89 -6.50 2.19
C VAL A 209 20.31 -5.15 2.55
N ALA A 210 20.90 -4.08 2.03
CA ALA A 210 20.49 -2.72 2.33
C ALA A 210 19.05 -2.40 1.91
N ILE A 211 18.60 -2.91 0.77
CA ILE A 211 17.27 -2.66 0.23
C ILE A 211 16.14 -3.23 1.11
N GLU A 212 16.42 -4.29 1.89
CA GLU A 212 15.42 -4.88 2.79
C GLU A 212 15.02 -3.92 3.93
N THR A 213 15.85 -2.94 4.24
CA THR A 213 15.55 -1.93 5.25
C THR A 213 14.65 -0.79 4.72
N LEU A 214 14.45 -0.71 3.42
CA LEU A 214 13.57 0.29 2.81
C LEU A 214 12.09 -0.06 3.05
N SER A 215 11.31 0.94 3.42
CA SER A 215 9.85 0.87 3.39
C SER A 215 9.34 0.83 1.94
N PHE A 216 8.10 0.36 1.73
CA PHE A 216 7.50 0.37 0.39
C PHE A 216 7.45 1.76 -0.25
N GLY A 217 7.27 2.82 0.55
CA GLY A 217 7.33 4.20 0.06
C GLY A 217 8.71 4.59 -0.45
N GLU A 218 9.78 4.18 0.25
CA GLU A 218 11.16 4.42 -0.17
C GLU A 218 11.51 3.58 -1.41
N VAL A 219 10.98 2.36 -1.54
CA VAL A 219 11.11 1.55 -2.77
C VAL A 219 10.46 2.25 -3.96
N LEU A 220 9.28 2.86 -3.77
CA LEU A 220 8.64 3.68 -4.81
C LEU A 220 9.53 4.87 -5.21
N TYR A 221 10.11 5.58 -4.25
CA TYR A 221 11.05 6.66 -4.56
C TYR A 221 12.26 6.15 -5.34
N LEU A 222 12.83 5.03 -4.92
CA LEU A 222 13.95 4.41 -5.61
C LEU A 222 13.60 4.08 -7.07
N LEU A 223 12.41 3.51 -7.34
CA LEU A 223 11.92 3.26 -8.70
C LEU A 223 11.85 4.52 -9.56
N HIS A 224 11.50 5.67 -8.96
CA HIS A 224 11.51 6.95 -9.67
C HIS A 224 12.91 7.42 -10.04
N TYR A 225 13.91 7.09 -9.22
CA TYR A 225 15.30 7.51 -9.42
C TYR A 225 16.14 6.56 -10.27
N LEU A 226 15.64 5.36 -10.59
CA LEU A 226 16.38 4.44 -11.45
C LEU A 226 16.58 5.03 -12.84
N LYS A 227 17.79 4.89 -13.39
CA LYS A 227 18.06 5.18 -14.79
C LYS A 227 17.27 4.24 -15.71
N ASP A 228 17.06 4.68 -16.94
CA ASP A 228 16.20 3.96 -17.90
C ASP A 228 16.69 2.55 -18.22
N ASP A 229 18.01 2.34 -18.25
CA ASP A 229 18.63 1.04 -18.48
C ASP A 229 18.26 0.01 -17.40
N ILE A 230 18.37 0.42 -16.12
CA ILE A 230 17.95 -0.43 -14.99
C ILE A 230 16.43 -0.62 -14.98
N MET A 231 15.70 0.49 -15.15
CA MET A 231 14.24 0.45 -15.10
C MET A 231 13.64 -0.42 -16.19
N GLU A 232 14.25 -0.47 -17.36
CA GLU A 232 13.82 -1.36 -18.46
C GLU A 232 13.88 -2.84 -18.05
N PHE A 233 14.94 -3.26 -17.36
CA PHE A 233 15.05 -4.64 -16.87
C PHE A 233 14.06 -4.92 -15.74
N VAL A 234 13.86 -3.99 -14.81
CA VAL A 234 12.83 -4.10 -13.78
C VAL A 234 11.45 -4.26 -14.41
N LEU A 235 11.12 -3.45 -15.41
CA LEU A 235 9.83 -3.56 -16.12
C LEU A 235 9.66 -4.92 -16.80
N LYS A 236 10.73 -5.46 -17.40
CA LYS A 236 10.71 -6.80 -18.02
C LYS A 236 10.42 -7.92 -17.02
N ASP A 237 10.92 -7.83 -15.80
CA ASP A 237 10.61 -8.81 -14.75
C ASP A 237 9.12 -8.83 -14.38
N PHE A 238 8.39 -7.75 -14.69
CA PHE A 238 6.95 -7.63 -14.53
C PHE A 238 6.17 -7.69 -15.85
N ASP A 239 6.74 -8.29 -16.89
CA ASP A 239 6.13 -8.45 -18.22
C ASP A 239 5.74 -7.11 -18.90
N LEU A 240 6.50 -6.04 -18.63
CA LEU A 240 6.26 -4.70 -19.16
C LEU A 240 7.41 -4.23 -20.07
N GLY A 241 7.04 -3.50 -21.14
CA GLY A 241 8.01 -2.81 -21.98
C GLY A 241 8.47 -1.46 -21.41
N LYS A 242 9.60 -0.94 -21.92
CA LYS A 242 10.19 0.34 -21.50
C LYS A 242 9.20 1.51 -21.53
N SER A 243 8.32 1.56 -22.51
CA SER A 243 7.31 2.61 -22.67
C SER A 243 6.23 2.62 -21.55
N LYS A 244 6.21 1.59 -20.70
CA LYS A 244 5.19 1.41 -19.65
C LYS A 244 5.63 1.87 -18.26
N ARG A 245 6.75 2.59 -18.18
CA ARG A 245 7.28 3.10 -16.90
C ARG A 245 6.23 3.94 -16.14
N SER A 246 5.54 4.83 -16.83
CA SER A 246 4.53 5.70 -16.20
C SER A 246 3.34 4.91 -15.64
N GLU A 247 2.86 3.93 -16.39
CA GLU A 247 1.77 3.04 -15.97
C GLU A 247 2.20 2.21 -14.76
N PHE A 248 3.39 1.63 -14.81
CA PHE A 248 3.94 0.81 -13.72
C PHE A 248 4.04 1.59 -12.41
N LEU A 249 4.66 2.77 -12.43
CA LEU A 249 4.80 3.61 -11.26
C LEU A 249 3.45 4.05 -10.69
N ASN A 250 2.48 4.36 -11.57
CA ASN A 250 1.13 4.71 -11.14
C ASN A 250 0.40 3.51 -10.50
N MET A 251 0.63 2.28 -11.00
CA MET A 251 0.13 1.07 -10.32
C MET A 251 0.72 0.93 -8.92
N ILE A 252 2.04 1.10 -8.77
CA ILE A 252 2.72 1.00 -7.47
C ILE A 252 2.22 2.08 -6.49
N ASP A 253 1.95 3.30 -6.94
CA ASP A 253 1.31 4.35 -6.11
C ASP A 253 0.00 3.86 -5.47
N PHE A 254 -0.88 3.24 -6.26
CA PHE A 254 -2.15 2.74 -5.74
C PHE A 254 -1.97 1.56 -4.79
N LEU A 255 -0.98 0.69 -5.07
CA LEU A 255 -0.64 -0.40 -4.15
C LEU A 255 -0.05 0.13 -2.84
N LEU A 256 0.76 1.18 -2.88
CA LEU A 256 1.26 1.86 -1.67
C LEU A 256 0.11 2.46 -0.84
N CYS A 257 -0.87 3.10 -1.48
CA CYS A 257 -2.07 3.58 -0.78
C CYS A 257 -2.81 2.45 -0.07
N LEU A 258 -3.01 1.32 -0.76
CA LEU A 258 -3.68 0.15 -0.20
C LEU A 258 -2.86 -0.47 0.94
N ARG A 259 -1.55 -0.60 0.77
CA ARG A 259 -0.62 -1.10 1.80
C ARG A 259 -0.69 -0.26 3.07
N ASN A 260 -0.64 1.07 2.93
CA ASN A 260 -0.71 1.97 4.08
C ASN A 260 -2.06 1.87 4.80
N CYS A 261 -3.16 1.72 4.04
CA CYS A 261 -4.47 1.47 4.62
C CYS A 261 -4.50 0.17 5.46
N CYS A 262 -3.93 -0.92 4.94
CA CYS A 262 -3.81 -2.19 5.65
C CYS A 262 -2.92 -2.06 6.90
N ALA A 263 -1.73 -1.46 6.78
CA ALA A 263 -0.76 -1.32 7.86
C ALA A 263 -1.29 -0.48 9.04
N HIS A 264 -2.05 0.58 8.75
CA HIS A 264 -2.67 1.43 9.76
C HIS A 264 -4.04 0.92 10.24
N SER A 265 -4.40 -0.30 9.89
CA SER A 265 -5.66 -0.93 10.30
C SER A 265 -6.92 -0.14 9.95
N PHE A 266 -6.89 0.64 8.86
CA PHE A 266 -8.09 1.28 8.35
C PHE A 266 -9.09 0.24 7.82
N LEU A 267 -10.34 0.67 7.66
CA LEU A 267 -11.41 -0.23 7.22
C LEU A 267 -11.36 -0.43 5.70
N MET A 268 -11.19 -1.67 5.26
CA MET A 268 -11.11 -2.03 3.85
C MET A 268 -12.43 -1.80 3.10
N ASN A 269 -13.55 -2.03 3.77
CA ASN A 269 -14.87 -1.77 3.19
C ASN A 269 -15.08 -0.30 2.78
N ARG A 270 -14.32 0.63 3.35
CA ARG A 270 -14.37 2.08 3.04
C ARG A 270 -13.16 2.58 2.26
N PHE A 271 -12.30 1.70 1.83
CA PHE A 271 -11.09 2.10 1.11
C PHE A 271 -11.46 2.84 -0.19
N THR A 272 -10.84 3.98 -0.36
CA THR A 272 -10.74 4.70 -1.64
C THR A 272 -9.36 5.35 -1.72
N THR A 273 -8.82 5.47 -2.93
CA THR A 273 -7.59 6.23 -3.12
C THR A 273 -7.81 7.71 -2.82
N PRO A 274 -6.77 8.44 -2.37
CA PRO A 274 -6.86 9.89 -2.23
C PRO A 274 -7.21 10.57 -3.56
N VAL A 275 -8.03 11.63 -3.52
CA VAL A 275 -8.49 12.39 -4.72
C VAL A 275 -7.32 13.01 -5.47
N ARG A 276 -6.22 13.30 -4.76
CA ARG A 276 -5.01 13.92 -5.31
C ARG A 276 -4.22 13.02 -6.27
N TYR A 277 -4.49 11.72 -6.32
CA TYR A 277 -3.83 10.83 -7.27
C TYR A 277 -4.54 10.86 -8.61
N LYS A 278 -3.86 11.27 -9.66
CA LYS A 278 -4.36 11.05 -11.02
C LYS A 278 -4.30 9.57 -11.35
N VAL A 279 -5.19 9.13 -12.19
CA VAL A 279 -5.20 7.79 -12.74
C VAL A 279 -4.79 7.88 -14.21
N ASN A 280 -3.74 7.17 -14.59
CA ASN A 280 -3.30 7.09 -15.98
C ASN A 280 -4.41 6.47 -16.84
N SER A 281 -4.72 7.09 -17.99
CA SER A 281 -5.80 6.65 -18.89
C SER A 281 -5.57 5.24 -19.46
N ASN A 282 -4.32 4.86 -19.71
CA ASN A 282 -4.00 3.52 -20.20
C ASN A 282 -4.32 2.45 -19.15
N ILE A 283 -4.03 2.72 -17.86
CA ILE A 283 -4.42 1.84 -16.77
C ILE A 283 -5.94 1.74 -16.68
N VAL A 284 -6.67 2.86 -16.80
CA VAL A 284 -8.14 2.85 -16.78
C VAL A 284 -8.67 1.91 -17.83
N ASN A 285 -8.17 2.01 -19.05
CA ASN A 285 -8.64 1.22 -20.19
C ASN A 285 -8.24 -0.25 -20.04
N SER A 286 -6.96 -0.55 -19.77
CA SER A 286 -6.43 -1.92 -19.68
C SER A 286 -7.07 -2.73 -18.55
N PHE A 287 -7.30 -2.12 -17.40
CA PHE A 287 -7.92 -2.80 -16.25
C PHE A 287 -9.44 -2.61 -16.18
N GLY A 288 -10.04 -1.84 -17.09
CA GLY A 288 -11.47 -1.49 -17.04
C GLY A 288 -11.85 -0.89 -15.70
N LEU A 289 -11.03 0.08 -15.20
CA LEU A 289 -11.28 0.75 -13.94
C LEU A 289 -12.50 1.68 -14.06
N LYS A 290 -13.11 1.98 -12.91
CA LYS A 290 -14.25 2.90 -12.83
C LYS A 290 -13.95 4.05 -11.87
N PRO A 291 -13.10 5.01 -12.27
CA PRO A 291 -12.75 6.13 -11.42
C PRO A 291 -14.00 6.95 -11.05
N GLN A 292 -14.19 7.20 -9.76
CA GLN A 292 -15.30 8.02 -9.28
C GLN A 292 -14.86 9.49 -9.26
N LYS A 293 -15.48 10.33 -10.09
CA LYS A 293 -15.23 11.77 -10.11
C LYS A 293 -15.64 12.41 -8.77
N HIS A 294 -14.81 13.30 -8.27
CA HIS A 294 -15.15 14.12 -7.11
C HIS A 294 -15.68 15.47 -7.61
N LEU A 295 -16.85 15.90 -7.13
CA LEU A 295 -17.53 17.12 -7.60
C LEU A 295 -16.67 18.40 -7.47
N ALA A 296 -15.81 18.47 -6.46
CA ALA A 296 -14.97 19.64 -6.19
C ALA A 296 -13.54 19.55 -6.78
N TYR A 297 -13.14 18.41 -7.38
CA TYR A 297 -11.78 18.20 -7.84
C TYR A 297 -11.73 17.62 -9.24
N LYS A 298 -10.73 18.01 -10.01
CA LYS A 298 -10.46 17.51 -11.37
C LYS A 298 -10.13 16.01 -11.41
N TYR A 299 -9.87 15.38 -10.27
CA TYR A 299 -9.32 14.05 -10.12
C TYR A 299 -10.33 13.04 -9.60
N SER A 300 -10.04 11.77 -9.83
CA SER A 300 -10.95 10.66 -9.55
C SER A 300 -10.40 9.76 -8.44
N LYS A 301 -11.30 9.14 -7.68
CA LYS A 301 -10.95 8.10 -6.69
C LYS A 301 -11.12 6.73 -7.30
N LEU A 302 -10.23 5.81 -6.94
CA LEU A 302 -10.41 4.38 -7.19
C LEU A 302 -10.98 3.69 -5.96
N SER A 303 -11.88 2.75 -6.18
CA SER A 303 -12.44 1.89 -5.14
C SER A 303 -11.48 0.75 -4.80
N LEU A 304 -11.78 0.01 -3.72
CA LEU A 304 -11.06 -1.22 -3.39
C LEU A 304 -11.08 -2.21 -4.54
N PHE A 305 -12.24 -2.41 -5.17
CA PHE A 305 -12.38 -3.33 -6.31
C PHE A 305 -11.45 -2.97 -7.48
N ASP A 306 -11.30 -1.66 -7.76
CA ASP A 306 -10.42 -1.21 -8.84
C ASP A 306 -8.94 -1.43 -8.49
N VAL A 307 -8.53 -1.13 -7.25
CA VAL A 307 -7.13 -1.33 -6.84
C VAL A 307 -6.79 -2.83 -6.73
N LEU A 308 -7.76 -3.69 -6.38
CA LEU A 308 -7.55 -5.14 -6.43
C LEU A 308 -7.38 -5.67 -7.86
N LYS A 309 -7.96 -5.03 -8.88
CA LYS A 309 -7.64 -5.36 -10.28
C LYS A 309 -6.16 -5.07 -10.57
N ILE A 310 -5.65 -3.95 -10.11
CA ILE A 310 -4.24 -3.60 -10.26
C ILE A 310 -3.38 -4.63 -9.49
N LEU A 311 -3.73 -4.96 -8.25
CA LEU A 311 -2.98 -5.96 -7.46
C LEU A 311 -2.99 -7.35 -8.14
N SER A 312 -4.09 -7.73 -8.80
CA SER A 312 -4.20 -9.01 -9.50
C SER A 312 -3.29 -9.14 -10.73
N TYR A 313 -2.72 -8.05 -11.22
CA TYR A 313 -1.66 -8.09 -12.22
C TYR A 313 -0.38 -8.72 -11.66
N PHE A 314 -0.03 -8.40 -10.43
CA PHE A 314 1.21 -8.83 -9.78
C PHE A 314 1.11 -10.21 -9.11
N THR A 315 -0.09 -10.61 -8.67
CA THR A 315 -0.26 -11.85 -7.90
C THR A 315 -1.68 -12.40 -7.96
N SER A 316 -1.81 -13.70 -7.72
CA SER A 316 -3.12 -14.38 -7.69
C SER A 316 -3.86 -14.16 -6.37
N LEU A 317 -5.08 -13.63 -6.42
CA LEU A 317 -5.89 -13.24 -5.26
C LEU A 317 -6.81 -14.38 -4.74
N LYS A 318 -6.46 -15.65 -4.94
CA LYS A 318 -7.33 -16.82 -4.64
C LYS A 318 -7.77 -16.93 -3.18
N GLU A 319 -6.93 -16.50 -2.23
CA GLU A 319 -7.27 -16.53 -0.80
C GLU A 319 -8.43 -15.56 -0.49
N LEU A 320 -8.43 -14.39 -1.10
CA LEU A 320 -9.51 -13.40 -0.92
C LEU A 320 -10.86 -13.95 -1.42
N LYS A 321 -10.86 -14.80 -2.45
CA LYS A 321 -12.07 -15.47 -2.95
C LYS A 321 -12.71 -16.34 -1.89
N LYS A 322 -11.90 -17.15 -1.19
CA LYS A 322 -12.38 -18.03 -0.12
C LYS A 322 -12.97 -17.22 1.03
N LEU A 323 -12.23 -16.17 1.49
CA LEU A 323 -12.67 -15.28 2.56
C LEU A 323 -14.00 -14.59 2.20
N LEU A 324 -14.08 -13.97 1.03
CA LEU A 324 -15.27 -13.26 0.58
C LEU A 324 -16.48 -14.22 0.47
N LYS A 325 -16.31 -15.38 -0.19
CA LYS A 325 -17.37 -16.38 -0.35
C LYS A 325 -17.93 -16.83 1.01
N ARG A 326 -17.03 -17.20 1.94
CA ARG A 326 -17.39 -17.64 3.29
C ARG A 326 -18.15 -16.56 4.05
N PHE A 327 -17.70 -15.33 3.98
CA PHE A 327 -18.34 -14.19 4.64
C PHE A 327 -19.75 -13.93 4.10
N LEU A 328 -19.94 -13.86 2.78
CA LEU A 328 -21.25 -13.63 2.17
C LEU A 328 -22.25 -14.74 2.52
N TYR A 329 -21.78 -16.00 2.53
CA TYR A 329 -22.60 -17.14 2.98
C TYR A 329 -22.97 -17.06 4.46
N SER A 330 -22.01 -16.71 5.32
CA SER A 330 -22.24 -16.56 6.76
C SER A 330 -23.27 -15.48 7.09
N ASN A 331 -23.27 -14.36 6.35
CA ASN A 331 -24.26 -13.30 6.51
C ASN A 331 -25.68 -13.82 6.21
N ASN A 332 -25.85 -14.59 5.13
CA ASN A 332 -27.14 -15.17 4.76
C ASN A 332 -27.63 -16.15 5.83
N LYS A 333 -26.73 -16.96 6.42
CA LYS A 333 -27.05 -17.90 7.48
C LYS A 333 -27.45 -17.18 8.78
N ARG A 334 -26.72 -16.12 9.17
CA ARG A 334 -26.92 -15.38 10.44
C ARG A 334 -28.16 -14.50 10.42
N MET A 335 -28.38 -13.76 9.31
CA MET A 335 -29.45 -12.75 9.23
C MET A 335 -30.70 -13.21 8.48
N GLY A 336 -30.70 -14.45 7.95
CA GLY A 336 -31.69 -14.90 6.99
C GLY A 336 -31.41 -14.41 5.57
N TYR A 337 -31.81 -15.19 4.58
CA TYR A 337 -31.43 -15.02 3.15
C TYR A 337 -31.71 -13.61 2.60
N LYS A 338 -32.91 -13.05 2.87
CA LYS A 338 -33.32 -11.74 2.34
C LYS A 338 -32.45 -10.60 2.89
N ARG A 339 -32.28 -10.53 4.23
CA ARG A 339 -31.49 -9.49 4.88
C ARG A 339 -29.99 -9.67 4.63
N GLY A 340 -29.50 -10.92 4.68
CA GLY A 340 -28.10 -11.21 4.39
C GLY A 340 -27.71 -10.80 2.96
N ASN A 341 -28.55 -11.09 1.96
CA ASN A 341 -28.29 -10.65 0.58
C ASN A 341 -28.32 -9.13 0.43
N GLN A 342 -29.22 -8.43 1.13
CA GLN A 342 -29.23 -6.95 1.13
C GLN A 342 -27.93 -6.39 1.72
N LEU A 343 -27.48 -6.93 2.85
CA LEU A 343 -26.20 -6.56 3.47
C LEU A 343 -25.03 -6.84 2.54
N ASN A 344 -24.99 -8.04 1.96
CA ASN A 344 -23.95 -8.45 1.01
C ASN A 344 -23.85 -7.47 -0.18
N LYS A 345 -24.99 -7.09 -0.77
CA LYS A 345 -25.04 -6.13 -1.85
C LYS A 345 -24.52 -4.75 -1.41
N LYS A 346 -24.92 -4.27 -0.21
CA LYS A 346 -24.44 -2.98 0.34
C LYS A 346 -22.91 -2.98 0.52
N ILE A 347 -22.34 -4.04 1.10
CA ILE A 347 -20.90 -4.19 1.33
C ILE A 347 -20.14 -4.21 0.00
N LEU A 348 -20.55 -5.05 -0.94
CA LEU A 348 -19.91 -5.16 -2.24
C LEU A 348 -19.98 -3.83 -3.03
N THR A 349 -21.10 -3.11 -2.92
CA THR A 349 -21.26 -1.77 -3.51
C THR A 349 -20.27 -0.78 -2.88
N GLN A 350 -20.15 -0.78 -1.57
CA GLN A 350 -19.23 0.10 -0.84
C GLN A 350 -17.77 -0.19 -1.18
N MET A 351 -17.43 -1.47 -1.40
CA MET A 351 -16.10 -1.90 -1.86
C MET A 351 -15.85 -1.63 -3.35
N GLY A 352 -16.83 -1.11 -4.09
CA GLY A 352 -16.70 -0.60 -5.47
C GLY A 352 -17.39 -1.43 -6.56
N CYS A 353 -17.94 -2.62 -6.28
CA CYS A 353 -18.67 -3.40 -7.27
C CYS A 353 -19.76 -4.26 -6.61
N SER A 354 -21.04 -3.94 -6.90
CA SER A 354 -22.19 -4.67 -6.33
C SER A 354 -22.38 -6.10 -6.89
N ASP A 355 -21.78 -6.39 -8.03
CA ASP A 355 -21.92 -7.66 -8.73
C ASP A 355 -20.90 -8.68 -8.23
N TYR A 356 -21.36 -9.68 -7.48
CA TYR A 356 -20.49 -10.75 -6.96
C TYR A 356 -19.86 -11.61 -8.06
N SER A 357 -20.50 -11.72 -9.24
CA SER A 357 -19.92 -12.50 -10.35
C SER A 357 -18.57 -11.88 -10.79
N LYS A 358 -18.47 -10.56 -10.83
CA LYS A 358 -17.23 -9.82 -11.16
C LYS A 358 -16.15 -10.05 -10.09
N TRP A 359 -16.52 -10.08 -8.81
CA TRP A 359 -15.59 -10.46 -7.74
C TRP A 359 -15.07 -11.89 -7.90
N LYS A 360 -15.94 -12.83 -8.24
CA LYS A 360 -15.53 -14.23 -8.49
C LYS A 360 -14.50 -14.33 -9.62
N VAL A 361 -14.71 -13.59 -10.70
CA VAL A 361 -13.80 -13.57 -11.85
C VAL A 361 -12.47 -12.94 -11.45
N LEU A 362 -12.49 -11.73 -10.85
CA LEU A 362 -11.28 -11.05 -10.38
C LEU A 362 -10.44 -11.92 -9.45
N LEU A 363 -11.08 -12.50 -8.43
CA LEU A 363 -10.40 -13.27 -7.40
C LEU A 363 -10.07 -14.72 -7.81
N SER A 364 -10.45 -15.17 -9.01
CA SER A 364 -10.07 -16.50 -9.51
C SER A 364 -8.67 -16.54 -10.11
N GLY A 365 -8.08 -15.38 -10.41
CA GLY A 365 -6.78 -15.28 -11.09
C GLY A 365 -6.83 -15.66 -12.57
N SER A 366 -8.04 -15.64 -13.18
CA SER A 366 -8.24 -15.97 -14.60
C SER A 366 -8.11 -14.78 -15.53
N ILE A 367 -7.99 -13.56 -15.01
CA ILE A 367 -7.85 -12.35 -15.84
C ILE A 367 -6.36 -12.13 -16.11
N LYS A 368 -5.99 -12.11 -17.39
CA LYS A 368 -4.70 -11.57 -17.84
C LYS A 368 -4.94 -10.15 -18.36
N TYR A 369 -4.26 -9.18 -17.78
CA TYR A 369 -4.30 -7.82 -18.28
C TYR A 369 -3.13 -7.59 -19.23
N THR A 370 -3.38 -6.95 -20.35
CA THR A 370 -2.35 -6.49 -21.28
C THR A 370 -2.27 -4.97 -21.19
N LEU A 371 -1.11 -4.47 -20.78
CA LEU A 371 -0.79 -3.04 -20.68
C LEU A 371 -0.13 -2.50 -21.92
#